data_125ec4a3683c7d474513ee53be8e5a6e
#
_entry.id   125ec4a3683c7d474513ee53be8e5a6e
#
_cell.length_a   1.000
_cell.length_b   1.000
_cell.length_c   1.000
_cell.angle_alpha   90.00
_cell.angle_beta   90.00
_cell.angle_gamma   90.00
#
_symmetry.space_group_name_H-M   'P 1'
#
loop_
_entity.id
_entity.type
_entity.pdbx_description
1 polymer ?
#
loop_
_entity_poly.entity_id
_entity_poly.type
_entity_poly.pdbx_seq_one_letter_code
_entity_poly.pdbx_strand_id
1 'polypeptide(L)'
;MLITLDALGTLVALEPPAPLLAAQLRMRGVDASEQQARFAIAAEIAYYRAHLASGCDEAGLERLRDRCAQVLREALEHAGLKVNSISPVELREVLLAALRFRPYDEVPAALRALRAAGHRLVVVSNWDVSLHEMLRDAGLRPLLDGAISSAEVGVAKPDPAIFRCALKLVGEPGTEVLHAGDSLEYDVFGALAAGLRAALVVRTGVEPVVPAGVTVVQTLTEVASLAP
;
A
#
# COMPACT_ATOMS: atom_id res chain seq x y z
N MET A 1 -11.71 -17.02 12.54
CA MET A 1 -11.76 -15.59 12.84
C MET A 1 -11.54 -14.76 11.56
N LEU A 2 -11.82 -13.45 11.60
CA LEU A 2 -11.46 -12.53 10.55
C LEU A 2 -10.07 -11.93 10.85
N ILE A 3 -9.20 -11.89 9.83
CA ILE A 3 -7.92 -11.20 9.89
C ILE A 3 -7.95 -10.09 8.83
N THR A 4 -7.77 -8.86 9.25
CA THR A 4 -7.60 -7.73 8.34
C THR A 4 -6.12 -7.40 8.23
N LEU A 5 -5.66 -7.05 7.02
CA LEU A 5 -4.24 -6.89 6.69
C LEU A 5 -4.04 -5.56 5.97
N ASP A 6 -3.03 -4.80 6.36
CA ASP A 6 -2.57 -3.70 5.52
C ASP A 6 -1.85 -4.24 4.26
N ALA A 7 -1.64 -3.38 3.24
CA ALA A 7 -0.98 -3.77 2.00
C ALA A 7 0.51 -3.38 1.98
N LEU A 8 0.82 -2.08 1.94
CA LEU A 8 2.20 -1.61 1.77
C LEU A 8 2.99 -1.73 3.09
N GLY A 9 4.14 -2.37 3.04
CA GLY A 9 4.94 -2.65 4.24
C GLY A 9 4.51 -3.92 4.98
N THR A 10 3.31 -4.42 4.71
CA THR A 10 2.74 -5.62 5.33
C THR A 10 2.69 -6.80 4.35
N LEU A 11 1.95 -6.69 3.27
CA LEU A 11 1.84 -7.73 2.24
C LEU A 11 2.83 -7.54 1.09
N VAL A 12 3.05 -6.28 0.71
CA VAL A 12 3.90 -5.93 -0.42
C VAL A 12 4.90 -4.84 -0.04
N ALA A 13 6.06 -4.88 -0.70
CA ALA A 13 7.05 -3.81 -0.70
C ALA A 13 7.01 -3.04 -2.03
N LEU A 14 7.25 -1.74 -1.96
CA LEU A 14 7.60 -0.95 -3.14
C LEU A 14 9.09 -1.18 -3.43
N GLU A 15 9.43 -1.70 -4.62
CA GLU A 15 10.82 -1.77 -5.07
C GLU A 15 11.41 -0.35 -5.10
N PRO A 16 12.73 -0.17 -4.86
CA PRO A 16 13.34 1.16 -4.92
C PRO A 16 12.99 1.89 -6.22
N PRO A 17 12.13 2.91 -6.22
CA PRO A 17 11.58 3.46 -7.47
C PRO A 17 12.57 4.38 -8.19
N ALA A 18 13.54 4.97 -7.49
CA ALA A 18 14.49 5.92 -8.10
C ALA A 18 15.40 5.27 -9.17
N PRO A 19 16.02 4.10 -8.95
CA PRO A 19 16.75 3.39 -10.01
C PRO A 19 15.86 3.01 -11.20
N LEU A 20 14.62 2.57 -10.93
CA LEU A 20 13.65 2.21 -11.96
C LEU A 20 13.25 3.44 -12.78
N LEU A 21 12.96 4.56 -12.13
CA LEU A 21 12.67 5.83 -12.80
C LEU A 21 13.83 6.28 -13.67
N ALA A 22 15.06 6.27 -13.17
CA ALA A 22 16.25 6.63 -13.94
C ALA A 22 16.42 5.74 -15.18
N ALA A 23 16.18 4.44 -15.05
CA ALA A 23 16.23 3.50 -16.18
C ALA A 23 15.15 3.80 -17.23
N GLN A 24 13.91 4.08 -16.81
CA GLN A 24 12.81 4.45 -17.70
C GLN A 24 13.06 5.76 -18.45
N LEU A 25 13.63 6.76 -17.77
CA LEU A 25 14.01 8.04 -18.39
C LEU A 25 15.12 7.87 -19.41
N ARG A 26 16.14 7.04 -19.10
CA ARG A 26 17.25 6.74 -20.03
C ARG A 26 16.76 6.09 -21.32
N MET A 27 15.80 5.19 -21.24
CA MET A 27 15.18 4.58 -22.44
C MET A 27 14.50 5.61 -23.35
N ARG A 28 14.19 6.80 -22.84
CA ARG A 28 13.58 7.93 -23.55
C ARG A 28 14.57 9.07 -23.83
N GLY A 29 15.88 8.77 -23.72
CA GLY A 29 16.95 9.72 -24.04
C GLY A 29 17.24 10.77 -22.96
N VAL A 30 16.68 10.61 -21.74
CA VAL A 30 16.97 11.50 -20.60
C VAL A 30 17.88 10.78 -19.62
N ASP A 31 19.13 11.22 -19.51
CA ASP A 31 20.12 10.64 -18.60
C ASP A 31 19.96 11.29 -17.20
N ALA A 32 19.15 10.69 -16.38
CA ALA A 32 18.92 11.10 -15.01
C ALA A 32 19.83 10.31 -14.05
N SER A 33 20.53 11.02 -13.16
CA SER A 33 21.20 10.37 -12.03
C SER A 33 20.18 9.81 -11.04
N GLU A 34 20.59 8.81 -10.26
CA GLU A 34 19.72 8.24 -9.22
C GLU A 34 19.30 9.30 -8.19
N GLN A 35 20.16 10.27 -7.89
CA GLN A 35 19.83 11.36 -6.96
C GLN A 35 18.72 12.26 -7.51
N GLN A 36 18.76 12.63 -8.81
CA GLN A 36 17.72 13.41 -9.46
C GLN A 36 16.40 12.64 -9.52
N ALA A 37 16.46 11.34 -9.84
CA ALA A 37 15.30 10.48 -9.85
C ALA A 37 14.70 10.32 -8.45
N ARG A 38 15.53 10.18 -7.42
CA ARG A 38 15.10 10.11 -6.01
C ARG A 38 14.39 11.38 -5.56
N PHE A 39 14.93 12.54 -5.92
CA PHE A 39 14.31 13.82 -5.61
C PHE A 39 12.92 13.93 -6.27
N ALA A 40 12.84 13.61 -7.56
CA ALA A 40 11.59 13.74 -8.31
C ALA A 40 10.50 12.75 -7.85
N ILE A 41 10.86 11.49 -7.61
CA ILE A 41 9.90 10.49 -7.14
C ILE A 41 9.44 10.76 -5.71
N ALA A 42 10.28 11.36 -4.86
CA ALA A 42 9.88 11.75 -3.51
C ALA A 42 8.80 12.85 -3.53
N ALA A 43 8.92 13.82 -4.44
CA ALA A 43 7.91 14.86 -4.63
C ALA A 43 6.58 14.27 -5.11
N GLU A 44 6.64 13.34 -6.06
CA GLU A 44 5.46 12.63 -6.57
C GLU A 44 4.77 11.81 -5.47
N ILE A 45 5.51 10.99 -4.72
CA ILE A 45 4.96 10.19 -3.61
C ILE A 45 4.32 11.07 -2.54
N ALA A 46 4.92 12.23 -2.23
CA ALA A 46 4.34 13.19 -1.29
C ALA A 46 3.00 13.74 -1.81
N TYR A 47 2.94 14.09 -3.10
CA TYR A 47 1.71 14.53 -3.74
C TYR A 47 0.65 13.43 -3.74
N TYR A 48 0.99 12.22 -4.17
CA TYR A 48 0.10 11.07 -4.18
C TYR A 48 -0.52 10.83 -2.79
N ARG A 49 0.29 10.76 -1.75
CA ARG A 49 -0.18 10.53 -0.36
C ARG A 49 -1.18 11.60 0.10
N ALA A 50 -0.98 12.85 -0.29
CA ALA A 50 -1.88 13.95 0.06
C ALA A 50 -3.20 13.92 -0.72
N HIS A 51 -3.25 13.26 -1.89
CA HIS A 51 -4.38 13.34 -2.82
C HIS A 51 -4.98 11.97 -3.18
N LEU A 52 -4.52 10.86 -2.60
CA LEU A 52 -4.94 9.51 -2.97
C LEU A 52 -6.47 9.31 -2.88
N ALA A 53 -7.15 10.03 -1.99
CA ALA A 53 -8.60 9.97 -1.87
C ALA A 53 -9.36 10.45 -3.13
N SER A 54 -8.70 11.23 -4.01
CA SER A 54 -9.29 11.63 -5.29
C SER A 54 -9.37 10.50 -6.30
N GLY A 55 -8.61 9.41 -6.11
CA GLY A 55 -8.65 8.19 -6.91
C GLY A 55 -9.72 7.20 -6.43
N CYS A 56 -10.92 7.68 -6.12
CA CYS A 56 -12.02 6.87 -5.57
C CYS A 56 -12.81 6.06 -6.64
N ASP A 57 -12.61 6.36 -7.90
CA ASP A 57 -13.16 5.67 -9.05
C ASP A 57 -12.16 5.71 -10.22
N GLU A 58 -12.49 5.05 -11.33
CA GLU A 58 -11.63 4.97 -12.51
C GLU A 58 -11.27 6.36 -13.08
N ALA A 59 -12.24 7.25 -13.18
CA ALA A 59 -12.02 8.59 -13.70
C ALA A 59 -11.18 9.45 -12.75
N GLY A 60 -11.39 9.30 -11.43
CA GLY A 60 -10.58 9.93 -10.40
C GLY A 60 -9.14 9.43 -10.39
N LEU A 61 -8.96 8.13 -10.55
CA LEU A 61 -7.64 7.49 -10.64
C LEU A 61 -6.86 8.01 -11.86
N GLU A 62 -7.49 8.10 -13.02
CA GLU A 62 -6.85 8.64 -14.22
C GLU A 62 -6.39 10.10 -14.01
N ARG A 63 -7.26 10.95 -13.44
CA ARG A 63 -6.88 12.35 -13.11
C ARG A 63 -5.76 12.42 -12.07
N LEU A 64 -5.78 11.56 -11.06
CA LEU A 64 -4.73 11.49 -10.04
C LEU A 64 -3.39 11.10 -10.68
N ARG A 65 -3.36 10.06 -11.53
CA ARG A 65 -2.17 9.60 -12.25
C ARG A 65 -1.59 10.70 -13.15
N ASP A 66 -2.45 11.44 -13.85
CA ASP A 66 -2.01 12.58 -14.69
C ASP A 66 -1.38 13.70 -13.86
N ARG A 67 -1.98 14.03 -12.71
CA ARG A 67 -1.42 15.02 -11.79
C ARG A 67 -0.11 14.56 -11.14
N CYS A 68 0.00 13.30 -10.76
CA CYS A 68 1.26 12.71 -10.28
C CYS A 68 2.36 12.79 -11.33
N ALA A 69 2.05 12.48 -12.61
CA ALA A 69 2.99 12.61 -13.71
C ALA A 69 3.40 14.08 -13.94
N GLN A 70 2.49 15.03 -13.78
CA GLN A 70 2.80 16.45 -13.88
C GLN A 70 3.73 16.91 -12.74
N VAL A 71 3.48 16.49 -11.50
CA VAL A 71 4.38 16.79 -10.36
C VAL A 71 5.76 16.16 -10.58
N LEU A 72 5.82 14.94 -11.11
CA LEU A 72 7.07 14.29 -11.47
C LEU A 72 7.83 15.14 -12.50
N ARG A 73 7.15 15.64 -13.55
CA ARG A 73 7.74 16.52 -14.57
C ARG A 73 8.38 17.75 -13.94
N GLU A 74 7.60 18.48 -13.15
CA GLU A 74 8.06 19.72 -12.51
C GLU A 74 9.28 19.47 -11.60
N ALA A 75 9.28 18.35 -10.88
CA ALA A 75 10.41 17.96 -10.03
C ALA A 75 11.65 17.55 -10.84
N LEU A 76 11.50 16.86 -11.97
CA LEU A 76 12.61 16.53 -12.87
C LEU A 76 13.22 17.79 -13.51
N GLU A 77 12.38 18.75 -13.94
CA GLU A 77 12.83 20.03 -14.49
C GLU A 77 13.54 20.87 -13.42
N HIS A 78 13.03 20.88 -12.18
CA HIS A 78 13.69 21.53 -11.05
C HIS A 78 15.05 20.88 -10.72
N ALA A 79 15.18 19.57 -10.92
CA ALA A 79 16.46 18.87 -10.80
C ALA A 79 17.42 19.11 -11.98
N GLY A 80 17.06 19.99 -12.94
CA GLY A 80 17.88 20.38 -14.08
C GLY A 80 17.78 19.46 -15.29
N LEU A 81 16.82 18.54 -15.33
CA LEU A 81 16.62 17.63 -16.45
C LEU A 81 15.70 18.25 -17.51
N LYS A 82 16.02 18.01 -18.77
CA LYS A 82 15.19 18.42 -19.90
C LYS A 82 14.27 17.27 -20.30
N VAL A 83 13.02 17.32 -19.88
CA VAL A 83 12.02 16.27 -20.16
C VAL A 83 10.95 16.71 -21.17
N ASN A 84 11.18 17.83 -21.89
CA ASN A 84 10.22 18.39 -22.86
C ASN A 84 9.95 17.47 -24.06
N SER A 85 10.87 16.55 -24.37
CA SER A 85 10.71 15.55 -25.42
C SER A 85 9.78 14.39 -25.05
N ILE A 86 9.48 14.23 -23.75
CA ILE A 86 8.59 13.18 -23.24
C ILE A 86 7.18 13.77 -23.14
N SER A 87 6.24 13.20 -23.85
CA SER A 87 4.82 13.61 -23.75
C SER A 87 4.24 13.36 -22.36
N PRO A 88 3.12 14.01 -21.97
CA PRO A 88 2.46 13.74 -20.70
C PRO A 88 2.07 12.25 -20.52
N VAL A 89 1.58 11.62 -21.59
CA VAL A 89 1.18 10.20 -21.57
C VAL A 89 2.40 9.31 -21.34
N GLU A 90 3.49 9.52 -22.06
CA GLU A 90 4.73 8.76 -21.87
C GLU A 90 5.33 8.96 -20.48
N LEU A 91 5.23 10.17 -19.91
CA LEU A 91 5.75 10.41 -18.57
C LEU A 91 4.91 9.71 -17.50
N ARG A 92 3.59 9.61 -17.69
CA ARG A 92 2.72 8.78 -16.85
C ARG A 92 3.12 7.31 -16.94
N GLU A 93 3.39 6.78 -18.12
CA GLU A 93 3.89 5.41 -18.29
C GLU A 93 5.23 5.20 -17.59
N VAL A 94 6.15 6.16 -17.71
CA VAL A 94 7.45 6.16 -17.01
C VAL A 94 7.26 6.08 -15.51
N LEU A 95 6.37 6.90 -14.95
CA LEU A 95 6.05 6.90 -13.53
C LEU A 95 5.51 5.54 -13.09
N LEU A 96 4.46 5.05 -13.75
CA LEU A 96 3.81 3.80 -13.37
C LEU A 96 4.75 2.60 -13.51
N ALA A 97 5.63 2.59 -14.52
CA ALA A 97 6.64 1.54 -14.69
C ALA A 97 7.75 1.57 -13.62
N ALA A 98 7.92 2.71 -12.94
CA ALA A 98 8.86 2.84 -11.81
C ALA A 98 8.25 2.42 -10.47
N LEU A 99 6.93 2.39 -10.35
CA LEU A 99 6.21 2.01 -9.13
C LEU A 99 5.87 0.52 -9.16
N ARG A 100 6.83 -0.31 -8.74
CA ARG A 100 6.67 -1.78 -8.73
C ARG A 100 6.46 -2.29 -7.32
N PHE A 101 5.37 -3.02 -7.13
CA PHE A 101 5.06 -3.66 -5.86
C PHE A 101 5.33 -5.16 -5.95
N ARG A 102 6.03 -5.70 -4.94
CA ARG A 102 6.32 -7.12 -4.84
C ARG A 102 5.82 -7.67 -3.51
N PRO A 103 5.16 -8.83 -3.49
CA PRO A 103 4.90 -9.52 -2.24
C PRO A 103 6.21 -9.80 -1.50
N TYR A 104 6.19 -9.72 -0.18
CA TYR A 104 7.28 -10.32 0.59
C TYR A 104 7.26 -11.84 0.40
N ASP A 105 8.42 -12.47 0.41
CA ASP A 105 8.60 -13.86 -0.01
C ASP A 105 7.72 -14.84 0.77
N GLU A 106 7.50 -14.61 2.06
CA GLU A 106 6.69 -15.46 2.92
C GLU A 106 5.17 -15.22 2.77
N VAL A 107 4.76 -14.07 2.25
CA VAL A 107 3.35 -13.65 2.26
C VAL A 107 2.41 -14.64 1.55
N PRO A 108 2.70 -15.13 0.32
CA PRO A 108 1.80 -16.08 -0.33
C PRO A 108 1.63 -17.39 0.46
N ALA A 109 2.68 -17.85 1.13
CA ALA A 109 2.63 -19.07 1.95
C ALA A 109 1.85 -18.82 3.25
N ALA A 110 2.09 -17.69 3.92
CA ALA A 110 1.40 -17.30 5.14
C ALA A 110 -0.11 -17.13 4.91
N LEU A 111 -0.53 -16.46 3.83
CA LEU A 111 -1.95 -16.31 3.50
C LEU A 111 -2.63 -17.66 3.23
N ARG A 112 -1.96 -18.59 2.54
CA ARG A 112 -2.50 -19.95 2.34
C ARG A 112 -2.64 -20.70 3.66
N ALA A 113 -1.67 -20.60 4.56
CA ALA A 113 -1.72 -21.23 5.87
C ALA A 113 -2.89 -20.68 6.71
N LEU A 114 -3.06 -19.37 6.76
CA LEU A 114 -4.18 -18.73 7.45
C LEU A 114 -5.54 -19.18 6.89
N ARG A 115 -5.68 -19.26 5.58
CA ARG A 115 -6.90 -19.77 4.93
C ARG A 115 -7.15 -21.24 5.24
N ALA A 116 -6.09 -22.07 5.22
CA ALA A 116 -6.20 -23.50 5.56
C ALA A 116 -6.62 -23.72 7.01
N ALA A 117 -6.26 -22.78 7.91
CA ALA A 117 -6.73 -22.77 9.30
C ALA A 117 -8.18 -22.23 9.44
N GLY A 118 -8.86 -21.91 8.34
CA GLY A 118 -10.25 -21.45 8.34
C GLY A 118 -10.44 -19.96 8.61
N HIS A 119 -9.39 -19.15 8.54
CA HIS A 119 -9.51 -17.70 8.70
C HIS A 119 -9.97 -17.03 7.42
N ARG A 120 -10.77 -15.97 7.57
CA ARG A 120 -11.12 -15.05 6.48
C ARG A 120 -10.11 -13.90 6.43
N LEU A 121 -9.71 -13.49 5.22
CA LEU A 121 -8.64 -12.52 5.02
C LEU A 121 -9.15 -11.33 4.21
N VAL A 122 -9.09 -10.13 4.77
CA VAL A 122 -9.49 -8.89 4.08
C VAL A 122 -8.37 -7.87 4.14
N VAL A 123 -8.02 -7.28 3.01
CA VAL A 123 -7.08 -6.14 2.98
C VAL A 123 -7.81 -4.85 3.33
N VAL A 124 -7.19 -4.03 4.18
CA VAL A 124 -7.66 -2.68 4.56
C VAL A 124 -6.48 -1.73 4.43
N SER A 125 -6.45 -0.92 3.38
CA SER A 125 -5.29 -0.08 3.10
C SER A 125 -5.64 1.36 2.74
N ASN A 126 -4.77 2.28 3.17
CA ASN A 126 -4.82 3.67 2.70
C ASN A 126 -4.26 3.72 1.27
N TRP A 127 -5.14 3.58 0.29
CA TRP A 127 -4.84 3.45 -1.13
C TRP A 127 -5.99 4.00 -1.98
N ASP A 128 -5.74 4.27 -3.25
CA ASP A 128 -6.78 4.53 -4.24
C ASP A 128 -7.41 3.21 -4.77
N VAL A 129 -8.30 3.30 -5.74
CA VAL A 129 -8.99 2.11 -6.27
C VAL A 129 -8.06 1.14 -7.02
N SER A 130 -6.82 1.52 -7.33
CA SER A 130 -5.83 0.61 -7.94
C SER A 130 -5.31 -0.47 -6.97
N LEU A 131 -5.66 -0.43 -5.69
CA LEU A 131 -5.37 -1.51 -4.73
C LEU A 131 -5.78 -2.87 -5.29
N HIS A 132 -6.96 -2.96 -5.91
CA HIS A 132 -7.48 -4.21 -6.46
C HIS A 132 -6.64 -4.74 -7.63
N GLU A 133 -6.16 -3.83 -8.50
CA GLU A 133 -5.25 -4.15 -9.59
C GLU A 133 -3.91 -4.63 -9.05
N MET A 134 -3.32 -3.86 -8.13
CA MET A 134 -2.04 -4.21 -7.48
C MET A 134 -2.11 -5.60 -6.82
N LEU A 135 -3.18 -5.94 -6.10
CA LEU A 135 -3.34 -7.25 -5.47
C LEU A 135 -3.49 -8.40 -6.49
N ARG A 136 -4.09 -8.13 -7.67
CA ARG A 136 -4.15 -9.11 -8.77
C ARG A 136 -2.76 -9.33 -9.37
N ASP A 137 -2.05 -8.27 -9.69
CA ASP A 137 -0.72 -8.31 -10.31
C ASP A 137 0.31 -8.94 -9.38
N ALA A 138 0.18 -8.73 -8.09
CA ALA A 138 0.95 -9.40 -7.04
C ALA A 138 0.58 -10.88 -6.84
N GLY A 139 -0.46 -11.39 -7.52
CA GLY A 139 -0.94 -12.77 -7.36
C GLY A 139 -1.59 -13.06 -6.00
N LEU A 140 -1.93 -12.02 -5.22
CA LEU A 140 -2.49 -12.18 -3.88
C LEU A 140 -4.02 -12.23 -3.87
N ARG A 141 -4.70 -11.66 -4.88
CA ARG A 141 -6.16 -11.56 -4.92
C ARG A 141 -6.91 -12.89 -4.69
N PRO A 142 -6.48 -14.04 -5.26
CA PRO A 142 -7.15 -15.33 -5.02
C PRO A 142 -7.04 -15.84 -3.58
N LEU A 143 -6.12 -15.30 -2.79
CA LEU A 143 -5.89 -15.68 -1.40
C LEU A 143 -6.69 -14.83 -0.39
N LEU A 144 -7.47 -13.86 -0.87
CA LEU A 144 -8.18 -12.88 -0.07
C LEU A 144 -9.69 -13.01 -0.27
N ASP A 145 -10.46 -12.84 0.80
CA ASP A 145 -11.92 -12.79 0.77
C ASP A 145 -12.43 -11.41 0.34
N GLY A 146 -11.63 -10.38 0.52
CA GLY A 146 -11.95 -9.01 0.09
C GLY A 146 -10.78 -8.05 0.24
N ALA A 147 -10.98 -6.85 -0.28
CA ALA A 147 -10.07 -5.72 -0.08
C ALA A 147 -10.87 -4.42 -0.04
N ILE A 148 -10.42 -3.48 0.78
CA ILE A 148 -10.98 -2.13 0.91
C ILE A 148 -9.86 -1.12 0.76
N SER A 149 -10.00 -0.21 -0.19
CA SER A 149 -9.17 0.98 -0.29
C SER A 149 -9.84 2.16 0.43
N SER A 150 -9.05 3.02 1.05
CA SER A 150 -9.57 4.20 1.74
C SER A 150 -10.28 5.18 0.79
N ALA A 151 -9.79 5.32 -0.44
CA ALA A 151 -10.41 6.19 -1.43
C ALA A 151 -11.79 5.70 -1.85
N GLU A 152 -11.98 4.37 -1.98
CA GLU A 152 -13.23 3.74 -2.37
C GLU A 152 -14.34 3.94 -1.34
N VAL A 153 -14.00 3.87 -0.05
CA VAL A 153 -14.97 4.01 1.04
C VAL A 153 -15.04 5.42 1.63
N GLY A 154 -14.19 6.33 1.16
CA GLY A 154 -14.19 7.73 1.57
C GLY A 154 -13.66 7.97 3.00
N VAL A 155 -13.00 6.99 3.61
CA VAL A 155 -12.43 7.07 4.95
C VAL A 155 -11.13 6.30 5.04
N ALA A 156 -10.12 6.86 5.71
CA ALA A 156 -8.77 6.30 5.80
C ALA A 156 -8.40 5.91 7.23
N LYS A 157 -7.52 4.93 7.40
CA LYS A 157 -6.85 4.68 8.68
C LYS A 157 -6.13 5.96 9.14
N PRO A 158 -6.16 6.34 10.42
CA PRO A 158 -6.57 5.54 11.57
C PRO A 158 -8.06 5.64 11.95
N ASP A 159 -8.93 6.26 11.11
CA ASP A 159 -10.36 6.33 11.43
C ASP A 159 -10.93 4.89 11.56
N PRO A 160 -11.55 4.55 12.72
CA PRO A 160 -12.12 3.22 12.94
C PRO A 160 -13.25 2.84 11.97
N ALA A 161 -13.81 3.80 11.24
CA ALA A 161 -14.89 3.55 10.29
C ALA A 161 -14.43 2.67 9.11
N ILE A 162 -13.16 2.76 8.67
CA ILE A 162 -12.64 1.92 7.58
C ILE A 162 -12.65 0.44 7.96
N PHE A 163 -12.32 0.12 9.21
CA PHE A 163 -12.37 -1.27 9.71
C PHE A 163 -13.80 -1.78 9.78
N ARG A 164 -14.77 -0.93 10.16
CA ARG A 164 -16.20 -1.28 10.13
C ARG A 164 -16.69 -1.58 8.71
N CYS A 165 -16.15 -0.92 7.68
CA CYS A 165 -16.44 -1.26 6.29
C CYS A 165 -15.94 -2.67 5.96
N ALA A 166 -14.75 -3.05 6.42
CA ALA A 166 -14.21 -4.40 6.23
C ALA A 166 -15.08 -5.48 6.91
N LEU A 167 -15.56 -5.21 8.13
CA LEU A 167 -16.47 -6.13 8.83
C LEU A 167 -17.79 -6.35 8.08
N LYS A 168 -18.37 -5.26 7.54
CA LYS A 168 -19.59 -5.33 6.73
C LYS A 168 -19.39 -6.13 5.44
N LEU A 169 -18.23 -5.99 4.79
CA LEU A 169 -17.93 -6.69 3.53
C LEU A 169 -18.04 -8.21 3.70
N VAL A 170 -17.64 -8.73 4.84
CA VAL A 170 -17.65 -10.18 5.11
C VAL A 170 -18.86 -10.67 5.91
N GLY A 171 -19.78 -9.76 6.30
CA GLY A 171 -21.03 -10.13 6.96
C GLY A 171 -20.86 -10.70 8.37
N GLU A 172 -19.82 -10.35 9.08
CA GLU A 172 -19.51 -10.85 10.41
C GLU A 172 -19.54 -9.74 11.48
N PRO A 173 -20.71 -9.38 12.04
CA PRO A 173 -20.76 -8.60 13.26
C PRO A 173 -20.45 -9.52 14.46
N GLY A 174 -19.39 -9.22 15.21
CA GLY A 174 -19.15 -9.81 16.54
C GLY A 174 -18.14 -10.95 16.63
N THR A 175 -17.45 -11.32 15.58
CA THR A 175 -16.30 -12.23 15.66
C THR A 175 -15.04 -11.51 16.14
N GLU A 176 -14.17 -12.26 16.81
CA GLU A 176 -12.84 -11.77 17.14
C GLU A 176 -12.06 -11.43 15.87
N VAL A 177 -11.59 -10.19 15.75
CA VAL A 177 -10.87 -9.68 14.58
C VAL A 177 -9.47 -9.25 14.99
N LEU A 178 -8.49 -9.71 14.24
CA LEU A 178 -7.09 -9.26 14.34
C LEU A 178 -6.75 -8.41 13.11
N HIS A 179 -6.23 -7.21 13.33
CA HIS A 179 -5.60 -6.42 12.28
C HIS A 179 -4.08 -6.54 12.37
N ALA A 180 -3.41 -6.76 11.25
CA ALA A 180 -1.96 -6.71 11.16
C ALA A 180 -1.52 -5.69 10.10
N GLY A 181 -0.63 -4.78 10.49
CA GLY A 181 -0.11 -3.72 9.65
C GLY A 181 1.23 -3.19 10.16
N ASP A 182 1.93 -2.38 9.35
CA ASP A 182 3.29 -1.90 9.63
C ASP A 182 3.34 -0.53 10.33
N SER A 183 2.20 0.15 10.45
CA SER A 183 2.11 1.48 11.04
C SER A 183 1.52 1.44 12.44
N LEU A 184 2.29 1.95 13.42
CA LEU A 184 1.76 2.13 14.78
C LEU A 184 0.56 3.09 14.81
N GLU A 185 0.62 4.18 14.03
CA GLU A 185 -0.42 5.20 13.98
C GLU A 185 -1.65 4.73 13.20
N TYR A 186 -1.45 4.30 11.95
CA TYR A 186 -2.58 4.00 11.06
C TYR A 186 -3.19 2.63 11.35
N ASP A 187 -2.38 1.62 11.60
CA ASP A 187 -2.86 0.25 11.76
C ASP A 187 -3.19 -0.07 13.21
N VAL A 188 -2.22 0.10 14.11
CA VAL A 188 -2.39 -0.31 15.51
C VAL A 188 -3.42 0.56 16.22
N PHE A 189 -3.21 1.89 16.24
CA PHE A 189 -4.15 2.76 16.94
C PHE A 189 -5.52 2.80 16.26
N GLY A 190 -5.56 2.73 14.92
CA GLY A 190 -6.81 2.66 14.18
C GLY A 190 -7.61 1.38 14.49
N ALA A 191 -6.95 0.22 14.52
CA ALA A 191 -7.58 -1.05 14.87
C ALA A 191 -8.08 -1.09 16.32
N LEU A 192 -7.25 -0.63 17.28
CA LEU A 192 -7.64 -0.54 18.68
C LEU A 192 -8.84 0.39 18.88
N ALA A 193 -8.86 1.55 18.19
CA ALA A 193 -10.02 2.47 18.23
C ALA A 193 -11.28 1.85 17.62
N ALA A 194 -11.16 0.88 16.74
CA ALA A 194 -12.26 0.09 16.21
C ALA A 194 -12.68 -1.09 17.11
N GLY A 195 -11.99 -1.30 18.24
CA GLY A 195 -12.24 -2.42 19.16
C GLY A 195 -11.66 -3.74 18.68
N LEU A 196 -10.70 -3.72 17.75
CA LEU A 196 -10.05 -4.90 17.21
C LEU A 196 -8.77 -5.23 18.01
N ARG A 197 -8.32 -6.47 17.92
CA ARG A 197 -6.93 -6.83 18.27
C ARG A 197 -5.99 -6.31 17.18
N ALA A 198 -4.75 -6.00 17.57
CA ALA A 198 -3.75 -5.49 16.62
C ALA A 198 -2.41 -6.23 16.75
N ALA A 199 -1.75 -6.45 15.63
CA ALA A 199 -0.36 -6.86 15.53
C ALA A 199 0.42 -5.85 14.69
N LEU A 200 1.57 -5.43 15.19
CA LEU A 200 2.48 -4.54 14.45
C LEU A 200 3.52 -5.37 13.71
N VAL A 201 3.58 -5.21 12.40
CA VAL A 201 4.58 -5.88 11.54
C VAL A 201 5.81 -4.98 11.42
N VAL A 202 6.94 -5.36 12.02
CA VAL A 202 8.20 -4.64 11.96
C VAL A 202 9.22 -5.48 11.20
N ARG A 203 9.32 -5.26 9.89
CA ARG A 203 10.17 -6.08 9.02
C ARG A 203 11.66 -5.78 9.15
N THR A 204 11.98 -4.56 9.53
CA THR A 204 13.37 -4.09 9.71
C THR A 204 13.42 -3.00 10.78
N GLY A 205 14.57 -2.86 11.41
CA GLY A 205 14.81 -1.79 12.39
C GLY A 205 14.60 -2.21 13.84
N VAL A 206 14.42 -1.20 14.69
CA VAL A 206 14.21 -1.39 16.14
C VAL A 206 12.70 -1.48 16.39
N GLU A 207 12.31 -2.44 17.20
CA GLU A 207 10.91 -2.58 17.62
C GLU A 207 10.48 -1.34 18.43
N PRO A 208 9.39 -0.67 18.01
CA PRO A 208 8.88 0.46 18.79
C PRO A 208 8.17 -0.02 20.06
N VAL A 209 8.00 0.87 21.00
CA VAL A 209 7.13 0.63 22.15
C VAL A 209 5.68 0.62 21.66
N VAL A 210 4.98 -0.45 21.96
CA VAL A 210 3.58 -0.66 21.55
C VAL A 210 2.63 -0.67 22.76
N PRO A 211 1.34 -0.38 22.57
CA PRO A 211 0.33 -0.50 23.62
C PRO A 211 0.23 -1.93 24.19
N ALA A 212 -0.21 -2.03 25.43
CA ALA A 212 -0.48 -3.34 26.06
C ALA A 212 -1.49 -4.15 25.23
N GLY A 213 -1.20 -5.45 25.03
CA GLY A 213 -2.03 -6.36 24.23
C GLY A 213 -1.75 -6.34 22.73
N VAL A 214 -0.86 -5.46 22.25
CA VAL A 214 -0.37 -5.49 20.87
C VAL A 214 0.86 -6.38 20.78
N THR A 215 0.89 -7.27 19.79
CA THR A 215 2.06 -8.12 19.53
C THR A 215 2.86 -7.53 18.39
N VAL A 216 4.19 -7.47 18.54
CA VAL A 216 5.11 -7.14 17.45
C VAL A 216 5.54 -8.44 16.79
N VAL A 217 5.49 -8.45 15.46
CA VAL A 217 5.92 -9.60 14.61
C VAL A 217 6.84 -9.08 13.50
N GLN A 218 7.73 -9.93 13.01
CA GLN A 218 8.64 -9.55 11.92
C GLN A 218 8.12 -10.02 10.55
N THR A 219 7.28 -11.05 10.54
CA THR A 219 6.78 -11.69 9.33
C THR A 219 5.27 -11.98 9.44
N LEU A 220 4.61 -12.08 8.29
CA LEU A 220 3.21 -12.49 8.27
C LEU A 220 3.01 -13.94 8.75
N THR A 221 4.03 -14.77 8.68
CA THR A 221 3.97 -16.15 9.19
C THR A 221 3.71 -16.19 10.70
N GLU A 222 4.26 -15.24 11.46
CA GLU A 222 4.05 -15.14 12.90
C GLU A 222 2.62 -14.72 13.27
N VAL A 223 1.93 -13.99 12.39
CA VAL A 223 0.53 -13.62 12.59
C VAL A 223 -0.37 -14.86 12.71
N ALA A 224 -0.01 -15.95 12.02
CA ALA A 224 -0.76 -17.21 12.11
C ALA A 224 -0.75 -17.81 13.54
N SER A 225 0.29 -17.58 14.32
CA SER A 225 0.36 -18.05 15.71
C SER A 225 -0.45 -17.20 16.71
N LEU A 226 -0.90 -16.01 16.30
CA LEU A 226 -1.74 -15.11 17.10
C LEU A 226 -3.23 -15.37 16.90
N ALA A 227 -3.57 -16.16 15.88
CA ALA A 227 -4.92 -16.54 15.54
C ALA A 227 -5.19 -17.93 16.15
N PRO A 228 -6.08 -18.06 17.14
CA PRO A 228 -6.40 -19.33 17.82
C PRO A 228 -7.04 -20.35 16.88
#